data_55aac0e014556cf059831afa2ecee829
#
_entry.id   55aac0e014556cf059831afa2ecee829
#
_cell.length_a   1.000
_cell.length_b   1.000
_cell.length_c   1.000
_cell.angle_alpha   90.00
_cell.angle_beta   90.00
_cell.angle_gamma   90.00
#
_symmetry.space_group_name_H-M   'P 1'
#
loop_
_entity.id
_entity.type
_entity.pdbx_description
1 polymer ?
#
loop_
_entity_poly.entity_id
_entity_poly.type
_entity_poly.pdbx_seq_one_letter_code
_entity_poly.pdbx_strand_id
1 'polypeptide(L)'
;MTKHYAIAIDGPSGAGKSTIARAMASRLAFIYIDTGAMYRAIGLRAARAHVAGDDATGVTALLPDIRLELTFVNGEQHILLNGEDVSRDIRTEEASIYASQVSAIPAVRSFLLDFQRSFSRENNVIMDGRDIGTVVLPGADLKIFLTASSEDRARRRWLEQKERGMDVTFEEVLAAMERRDAQDSARAAAPLKPAPDAVLVDTTGCTLEEAIGRISAVIQEKLHV
;
A
#
# COMPACT_ATOMS: atom_id res chain seq x y z
N MET A 1 -18.02 -22.65 -9.45
CA MET A 1 -17.56 -21.29 -9.12
C MET A 1 -16.16 -21.14 -9.68
N THR A 2 -15.88 -20.10 -10.45
CA THR A 2 -14.53 -19.81 -10.97
C THR A 2 -13.66 -19.42 -9.79
N LYS A 3 -12.50 -20.07 -9.61
CA LYS A 3 -11.53 -19.69 -8.57
C LYS A 3 -10.90 -18.37 -8.98
N HIS A 4 -10.89 -17.40 -8.07
CA HIS A 4 -10.13 -16.15 -8.22
C HIS A 4 -8.85 -16.23 -7.40
N TYR A 5 -7.74 -15.76 -7.97
CA TYR A 5 -6.44 -15.72 -7.32
C TYR A 5 -6.22 -14.39 -6.60
N ALA A 6 -5.70 -14.44 -5.40
CA ALA A 6 -5.29 -13.28 -4.63
C ALA A 6 -3.81 -13.34 -4.28
N ILE A 7 -3.06 -12.31 -4.68
CA ILE A 7 -1.64 -12.14 -4.33
C ILE A 7 -1.51 -10.96 -3.39
N ALA A 8 -0.97 -11.19 -2.20
CA ALA A 8 -0.66 -10.16 -1.21
C ALA A 8 0.81 -9.77 -1.30
N ILE A 9 1.10 -8.47 -1.43
CA ILE A 9 2.47 -7.93 -1.42
C ILE A 9 2.61 -6.94 -0.27
N ASP A 10 3.20 -7.38 0.83
CA ASP A 10 3.48 -6.54 2.00
C ASP A 10 4.95 -6.11 2.05
N GLY A 11 5.24 -5.12 2.87
CA GLY A 11 6.61 -4.66 3.09
C GLY A 11 6.70 -3.17 3.43
N PRO A 12 7.90 -2.69 3.83
CA PRO A 12 8.11 -1.32 4.28
C PRO A 12 7.92 -0.28 3.16
N SER A 13 7.92 0.99 3.54
CA SER A 13 7.84 2.10 2.59
C SER A 13 9.06 2.12 1.66
N GLY A 14 8.89 2.48 0.39
CA GLY A 14 10.00 2.56 -0.58
C GLY A 14 10.54 1.23 -1.08
N ALA A 15 9.98 0.07 -0.66
CA ALA A 15 10.44 -1.25 -1.12
C ALA A 15 10.10 -1.55 -2.60
N GLY A 16 9.37 -0.67 -3.29
CA GLY A 16 8.99 -0.86 -4.70
C GLY A 16 7.70 -1.67 -4.92
N LYS A 17 6.95 -1.97 -3.85
CA LYS A 17 5.73 -2.80 -3.90
C LYS A 17 4.76 -2.38 -4.99
N SER A 18 4.34 -1.13 -5.01
CA SER A 18 3.31 -0.63 -5.93
C SER A 18 3.76 -0.69 -7.39
N THR A 19 5.03 -0.40 -7.66
CA THR A 19 5.60 -0.49 -9.01
C THR A 19 5.63 -1.93 -9.50
N ILE A 20 6.12 -2.86 -8.66
CA ILE A 20 6.21 -4.28 -8.97
C ILE A 20 4.81 -4.89 -9.06
N ALA A 21 3.91 -4.61 -8.10
CA ALA A 21 2.55 -5.11 -8.08
C ALA A 21 1.77 -4.70 -9.35
N ARG A 22 1.91 -3.45 -9.79
CA ARG A 22 1.29 -2.96 -11.02
C ARG A 22 1.85 -3.67 -12.27
N ALA A 23 3.16 -3.82 -12.35
CA ALA A 23 3.81 -4.52 -13.46
C ALA A 23 3.34 -5.99 -13.55
N MET A 24 3.26 -6.68 -12.40
CA MET A 24 2.80 -8.06 -12.34
C MET A 24 1.29 -8.19 -12.64
N ALA A 25 0.46 -7.28 -12.13
CA ALA A 25 -0.97 -7.25 -12.42
C ALA A 25 -1.24 -7.10 -13.92
N SER A 26 -0.51 -6.19 -14.58
CA SER A 26 -0.59 -6.03 -16.05
C SER A 26 -0.19 -7.30 -16.80
N ARG A 27 0.90 -7.98 -16.38
CA ARG A 27 1.36 -9.23 -17.03
C ARG A 27 0.41 -10.40 -16.87
N LEU A 28 -0.27 -10.48 -15.72
CA LEU A 28 -1.17 -11.57 -15.37
C LEU A 28 -2.64 -11.28 -15.71
N ALA A 29 -2.95 -10.11 -16.22
CA ALA A 29 -4.32 -9.61 -16.39
C ALA A 29 -5.13 -9.65 -15.08
N PHE A 30 -4.47 -9.33 -13.94
CA PHE A 30 -5.08 -9.20 -12.62
C PHE A 30 -5.39 -7.72 -12.34
N ILE A 31 -6.31 -7.48 -11.42
CA ILE A 31 -6.58 -6.12 -10.92
C ILE A 31 -5.53 -5.77 -9.86
N TYR A 32 -4.87 -4.63 -10.03
CA TYR A 32 -3.97 -4.08 -9.02
C TYR A 32 -4.76 -3.21 -8.03
N ILE A 33 -4.57 -3.41 -6.73
CA ILE A 33 -5.20 -2.65 -5.65
C ILE A 33 -4.13 -2.01 -4.75
N ASP A 34 -4.03 -0.67 -4.80
CA ASP A 34 -3.24 0.15 -3.87
C ASP A 34 -4.07 0.44 -2.61
N THR A 35 -3.88 -0.33 -1.55
CA THR A 35 -4.60 -0.07 -0.30
C THR A 35 -4.14 1.20 0.40
N GLY A 36 -2.89 1.59 0.19
CA GLY A 36 -2.37 2.86 0.70
C GLY A 36 -3.12 4.08 0.16
N ALA A 37 -3.66 4.00 -1.07
CA ALA A 37 -4.50 5.06 -1.63
C ALA A 37 -5.79 5.26 -0.82
N MET A 38 -6.39 4.18 -0.31
CA MET A 38 -7.60 4.25 0.52
C MET A 38 -7.33 4.98 1.83
N TYR A 39 -6.23 4.65 2.53
CA TYR A 39 -5.82 5.37 3.75
C TYR A 39 -5.48 6.84 3.46
N ARG A 40 -4.84 7.12 2.33
CA ARG A 40 -4.56 8.50 1.91
C ARG A 40 -5.84 9.29 1.63
N ALA A 41 -6.88 8.67 1.07
CA ALA A 41 -8.16 9.33 0.85
C ALA A 41 -8.87 9.66 2.18
N ILE A 42 -8.84 8.75 3.17
CA ILE A 42 -9.34 9.04 4.52
C ILE A 42 -8.53 10.15 5.18
N GLY A 43 -7.20 10.10 5.06
CA GLY A 43 -6.30 11.16 5.55
C GLY A 43 -6.61 12.51 4.93
N LEU A 44 -6.84 12.56 3.61
CA LEU A 44 -7.25 13.77 2.91
C LEU A 44 -8.60 14.32 3.44
N ARG A 45 -9.57 13.42 3.74
CA ARG A 45 -10.84 13.83 4.32
C ARG A 45 -10.65 14.44 5.71
N ALA A 46 -9.76 13.86 6.53
CA ALA A 46 -9.43 14.40 7.85
C ALA A 46 -8.76 15.78 7.72
N ALA A 47 -7.75 15.92 6.84
CA ALA A 47 -7.08 17.19 6.58
C ALA A 47 -8.05 18.28 6.10
N ARG A 48 -8.95 17.96 5.15
CA ARG A 48 -10.00 18.89 4.65
C ARG A 48 -11.01 19.27 5.73
N ALA A 49 -11.19 18.44 6.77
CA ALA A 49 -12.02 18.75 7.94
C ALA A 49 -11.26 19.44 9.07
N HIS A 50 -9.97 19.74 8.89
CA HIS A 50 -9.08 20.26 9.92
C HIS A 50 -8.99 19.38 11.17
N VAL A 51 -9.10 18.05 10.98
CA VAL A 51 -8.95 17.03 12.02
C VAL A 51 -7.53 16.45 11.89
N ALA A 52 -6.78 16.40 12.98
CA ALA A 52 -5.46 15.80 12.99
C ALA A 52 -5.55 14.30 12.68
N GLY A 53 -4.63 13.74 11.89
CA GLY A 53 -4.70 12.36 11.44
C GLY A 53 -4.53 11.33 12.57
N ASP A 54 -3.98 11.72 13.71
CA ASP A 54 -3.83 10.94 14.95
C ASP A 54 -4.95 11.18 15.97
N ASP A 55 -5.86 12.13 15.73
CA ASP A 55 -7.08 12.29 16.51
C ASP A 55 -8.08 11.15 16.22
N ALA A 56 -7.95 10.06 16.95
CA ALA A 56 -8.78 8.87 16.75
C ALA A 56 -10.28 9.15 16.88
N THR A 57 -10.68 10.05 17.77
CA THR A 57 -12.10 10.42 18.00
C THR A 57 -12.63 11.24 16.83
N GLY A 58 -11.90 12.30 16.45
CA GLY A 58 -12.28 13.16 15.34
C GLY A 58 -12.33 12.42 14.01
N VAL A 59 -11.30 11.62 13.70
CA VAL A 59 -11.26 10.81 12.47
C VAL A 59 -12.39 9.78 12.45
N THR A 60 -12.67 9.10 13.57
CA THR A 60 -13.77 8.12 13.65
C THR A 60 -15.12 8.76 13.40
N ALA A 61 -15.35 9.97 13.91
CA ALA A 61 -16.57 10.72 13.69
C ALA A 61 -16.84 11.09 12.22
N LEU A 62 -15.78 11.15 11.38
CA LEU A 62 -15.91 11.42 9.95
C LEU A 62 -16.29 10.20 9.11
N LEU A 63 -16.06 8.97 9.61
CA LEU A 63 -16.22 7.75 8.82
C LEU A 63 -17.63 7.54 8.26
N PRO A 64 -18.73 7.83 9.01
CA PRO A 64 -20.09 7.67 8.49
C PRO A 64 -20.37 8.51 7.22
N ASP A 65 -19.67 9.63 7.05
CA ASP A 65 -19.83 10.56 5.94
C ASP A 65 -18.85 10.28 4.79
N ILE A 66 -18.07 9.20 4.88
CA ILE A 66 -17.09 8.83 3.86
C ILE A 66 -17.68 7.73 2.96
N ARG A 67 -17.77 8.04 1.66
CA ARG A 67 -17.98 7.06 0.61
C ARG A 67 -16.72 6.95 -0.23
N LEU A 68 -16.11 5.77 -0.26
CA LEU A 68 -14.97 5.46 -1.11
C LEU A 68 -15.43 4.57 -2.27
N GLU A 69 -14.96 4.90 -3.46
CA GLU A 69 -15.16 4.07 -4.65
C GLU A 69 -13.82 3.92 -5.37
N LEU A 70 -13.58 2.74 -5.94
CA LEU A 70 -12.47 2.52 -6.86
C LEU A 70 -13.01 2.36 -8.26
N THR A 71 -12.41 3.09 -9.20
CA THR A 71 -12.65 2.93 -10.62
C THR A 71 -11.33 2.62 -11.33
N PHE A 72 -11.42 2.02 -12.50
CA PHE A 72 -10.23 1.65 -13.28
C PHE A 72 -10.34 2.30 -14.66
N VAL A 73 -9.40 3.19 -14.96
CA VAL A 73 -9.31 3.89 -16.24
C VAL A 73 -8.02 3.48 -16.91
N ASN A 74 -8.11 2.84 -18.08
CA ASN A 74 -6.95 2.30 -18.81
C ASN A 74 -6.05 1.38 -17.95
N GLY A 75 -6.64 0.60 -17.02
CA GLY A 75 -5.93 -0.28 -16.11
C GLY A 75 -5.31 0.42 -14.90
N GLU A 76 -5.44 1.73 -14.76
CA GLU A 76 -5.02 2.47 -13.58
C GLU A 76 -6.16 2.62 -12.57
N GLN A 77 -5.82 2.39 -11.29
CA GLN A 77 -6.74 2.61 -10.18
C GLN A 77 -6.94 4.10 -9.94
N HIS A 78 -8.19 4.52 -9.97
CA HIS A 78 -8.65 5.82 -9.48
C HIS A 78 -9.44 5.65 -8.19
N ILE A 79 -9.32 6.60 -7.27
CA ILE A 79 -10.06 6.60 -6.02
C ILE A 79 -10.96 7.83 -5.95
N LEU A 80 -12.26 7.56 -5.71
CA LEU A 80 -13.24 8.62 -5.51
C LEU A 80 -13.56 8.72 -4.03
N LEU A 81 -13.54 9.94 -3.52
CA LEU A 81 -13.96 10.30 -2.18
C LEU A 81 -15.23 11.14 -2.28
N ASN A 82 -16.36 10.59 -1.84
CA ASN A 82 -17.66 11.23 -1.94
C ASN A 82 -18.02 11.71 -3.36
N GLY A 83 -17.63 10.89 -4.36
CA GLY A 83 -17.86 11.17 -5.77
C GLY A 83 -16.82 12.05 -6.47
N GLU A 84 -15.85 12.61 -5.75
CA GLU A 84 -14.73 13.39 -6.28
C GLU A 84 -13.52 12.49 -6.55
N ASP A 85 -12.93 12.54 -7.75
CA ASP A 85 -11.67 11.83 -8.04
C ASP A 85 -10.50 12.56 -7.34
N VAL A 86 -9.99 11.93 -6.28
CA VAL A 86 -8.88 12.46 -5.48
C VAL A 86 -7.54 11.78 -5.78
N SER A 87 -7.45 11.02 -6.87
CA SER A 87 -6.26 10.21 -7.23
C SER A 87 -4.97 11.02 -7.34
N ARG A 88 -5.05 12.31 -7.68
CA ARG A 88 -3.92 13.23 -7.71
C ARG A 88 -3.63 13.84 -6.35
N ASP A 89 -4.67 14.28 -5.65
CA ASP A 89 -4.57 14.98 -4.36
C ASP A 89 -3.95 14.13 -3.27
N ILE A 90 -4.19 12.82 -3.31
CA ILE A 90 -3.63 11.86 -2.36
C ILE A 90 -2.14 11.51 -2.59
N ARG A 91 -1.48 12.10 -3.61
CA ARG A 91 -0.07 11.80 -3.93
C ARG A 91 0.91 12.82 -3.34
N THR A 92 0.51 13.55 -2.33
CA THR A 92 1.33 14.52 -1.60
C THR A 92 2.05 13.86 -0.41
N GLU A 93 3.06 14.53 0.11
CA GLU A 93 3.73 14.11 1.33
C GLU A 93 2.78 14.21 2.54
N GLU A 94 2.02 15.28 2.64
CA GLU A 94 1.00 15.47 3.66
C GLU A 94 0.00 14.29 3.68
N ALA A 95 -0.55 13.92 2.52
CA ALA A 95 -1.44 12.76 2.42
C ALA A 95 -0.77 11.45 2.88
N SER A 96 0.54 11.32 2.67
CA SER A 96 1.32 10.17 3.13
C SER A 96 1.50 10.14 4.65
N ILE A 97 1.67 11.30 5.28
CA ILE A 97 1.75 11.45 6.74
C ILE A 97 0.39 11.12 7.36
N TYR A 98 -0.67 11.75 6.88
CA TYR A 98 -2.03 11.47 7.33
C TYR A 98 -2.41 9.99 7.18
N ALA A 99 -2.05 9.36 6.05
CA ALA A 99 -2.31 7.93 5.84
C ALA A 99 -1.63 7.06 6.90
N SER A 100 -0.39 7.39 7.29
CA SER A 100 0.31 6.67 8.36
C SER A 100 -0.42 6.80 9.70
N GLN A 101 -0.87 8.01 10.02
CA GLN A 101 -1.60 8.32 11.27
C GLN A 101 -2.96 7.62 11.30
N VAL A 102 -3.83 7.84 10.30
CA VAL A 102 -5.19 7.27 10.29
C VAL A 102 -5.15 5.74 10.20
N SER A 103 -4.11 5.13 9.62
CA SER A 103 -3.99 3.68 9.53
C SER A 103 -3.68 3.00 10.87
N ALA A 104 -3.28 3.75 11.90
CA ALA A 104 -3.14 3.27 13.26
C ALA A 104 -4.47 3.22 14.02
N ILE A 105 -5.54 3.85 13.52
CA ILE A 105 -6.86 3.94 14.15
C ILE A 105 -7.66 2.66 13.82
N PRO A 106 -8.04 1.84 14.83
CA PRO A 106 -8.77 0.59 14.59
C PRO A 106 -10.08 0.76 13.82
N ALA A 107 -10.83 1.83 14.08
CA ALA A 107 -12.10 2.13 13.40
C ALA A 107 -11.91 2.35 11.90
N VAL A 108 -10.84 3.06 11.49
CA VAL A 108 -10.49 3.26 10.07
C VAL A 108 -10.17 1.92 9.40
N ARG A 109 -9.41 1.06 10.08
CA ARG A 109 -9.08 -0.26 9.56
C ARG A 109 -10.31 -1.14 9.36
N SER A 110 -11.20 -1.16 10.37
CA SER A 110 -12.47 -1.88 10.28
C SER A 110 -13.34 -1.36 9.15
N PHE A 111 -13.42 -0.04 8.98
CA PHE A 111 -14.17 0.60 7.90
C PHE A 111 -13.68 0.17 6.51
N LEU A 112 -12.35 0.06 6.32
CA LEU A 112 -11.77 -0.32 5.03
C LEU A 112 -11.75 -1.83 4.77
N LEU A 113 -11.83 -2.68 5.80
CA LEU A 113 -11.54 -4.11 5.68
C LEU A 113 -12.47 -4.83 4.71
N ASP A 114 -13.79 -4.63 4.83
CA ASP A 114 -14.77 -5.27 3.95
C ASP A 114 -14.69 -4.73 2.53
N PHE A 115 -14.41 -3.44 2.38
CA PHE A 115 -14.19 -2.80 1.08
C PHE A 115 -12.97 -3.40 0.38
N GLN A 116 -11.84 -3.55 1.08
CA GLN A 116 -10.64 -4.18 0.54
C GLN A 116 -10.89 -5.64 0.14
N ARG A 117 -11.56 -6.41 0.99
CA ARG A 117 -11.88 -7.82 0.74
C ARG A 117 -12.83 -8.06 -0.42
N SER A 118 -13.75 -7.13 -0.69
CA SER A 118 -14.74 -7.29 -1.75
C SER A 118 -14.10 -7.51 -3.12
N PHE A 119 -12.97 -6.86 -3.41
CA PHE A 119 -12.29 -6.99 -4.69
C PHE A 119 -11.75 -8.39 -4.95
N SER A 120 -11.24 -9.08 -3.92
CA SER A 120 -10.68 -10.43 -4.07
C SER A 120 -11.74 -11.54 -4.20
N ARG A 121 -13.01 -11.25 -3.87
CA ARG A 121 -14.10 -12.23 -3.98
C ARG A 121 -14.54 -12.46 -5.43
N GLU A 122 -14.41 -11.45 -6.26
CA GLU A 122 -14.97 -11.42 -7.62
C GLU A 122 -13.91 -11.32 -8.72
N ASN A 123 -12.65 -11.08 -8.34
CA ASN A 123 -11.58 -10.80 -9.28
C ASN A 123 -10.27 -11.48 -8.89
N ASN A 124 -9.42 -11.74 -9.89
CA ASN A 124 -8.01 -11.99 -9.66
C ASN A 124 -7.34 -10.68 -9.27
N VAL A 125 -6.68 -10.63 -8.10
CA VAL A 125 -6.11 -9.38 -7.57
C VAL A 125 -4.65 -9.52 -7.17
N ILE A 126 -3.90 -8.44 -7.37
CA ILE A 126 -2.65 -8.18 -6.64
C ILE A 126 -2.88 -6.98 -5.75
N MET A 127 -2.77 -7.17 -4.45
CA MET A 127 -3.02 -6.12 -3.46
C MET A 127 -1.74 -5.81 -2.71
N ASP A 128 -1.33 -4.54 -2.64
CA ASP A 128 -0.17 -4.14 -1.88
C ASP A 128 -0.51 -3.32 -0.63
N GLY A 129 0.29 -3.50 0.41
CA GLY A 129 0.10 -2.81 1.68
C GLY A 129 1.18 -3.07 2.72
N ARG A 130 0.74 -3.30 3.99
CA ARG A 130 1.59 -3.58 5.16
C ARG A 130 1.17 -4.84 5.89
N ASP A 131 -0.08 -5.23 5.74
CA ASP A 131 -0.74 -6.29 6.49
C ASP A 131 -1.76 -7.05 5.63
N ILE A 132 -1.56 -7.03 4.32
CA ILE A 132 -2.47 -7.69 3.39
C ILE A 132 -2.49 -9.20 3.65
N GLY A 133 -1.33 -9.84 3.70
CA GLY A 133 -1.22 -11.28 3.93
C GLY A 133 -1.47 -11.71 5.38
N THR A 134 -1.43 -10.77 6.35
CA THR A 134 -1.66 -11.09 7.77
C THR A 134 -3.08 -10.80 8.23
N VAL A 135 -3.73 -9.75 7.70
CA VAL A 135 -5.02 -9.26 8.20
C VAL A 135 -6.07 -9.16 7.10
N VAL A 136 -5.76 -8.52 5.98
CA VAL A 136 -6.76 -8.23 4.94
C VAL A 136 -7.13 -9.51 4.19
N LEU A 137 -6.15 -10.22 3.64
CA LEU A 137 -6.29 -11.47 2.89
C LEU A 137 -5.44 -12.59 3.50
N PRO A 138 -5.74 -13.05 4.72
CA PRO A 138 -4.96 -14.10 5.38
C PRO A 138 -5.02 -15.44 4.62
N GLY A 139 -5.99 -15.62 3.74
CA GLY A 139 -6.13 -16.76 2.84
C GLY A 139 -5.68 -16.50 1.41
N ALA A 140 -4.84 -15.48 1.16
CA ALA A 140 -4.30 -15.22 -0.19
C ALA A 140 -3.54 -16.43 -0.73
N ASP A 141 -3.67 -16.71 -2.04
CA ASP A 141 -3.02 -17.85 -2.70
C ASP A 141 -1.49 -17.72 -2.71
N LEU A 142 -0.99 -16.48 -2.70
CA LEU A 142 0.43 -16.18 -2.55
C LEU A 142 0.60 -14.92 -1.70
N LYS A 143 1.52 -15.00 -0.74
CA LYS A 143 1.92 -13.87 0.10
C LYS A 143 3.40 -13.61 -0.11
N ILE A 144 3.73 -12.38 -0.42
CA ILE A 144 5.10 -11.89 -0.63
C ILE A 144 5.37 -10.79 0.37
N PHE A 145 6.48 -10.89 1.09
CA PHE A 145 7.00 -9.77 1.88
C PHE A 145 8.21 -9.20 1.16
N LEU A 146 8.01 -8.06 0.52
CA LEU A 146 9.03 -7.37 -0.26
C LEU A 146 9.81 -6.41 0.62
N THR A 147 11.13 -6.55 0.67
CA THR A 147 12.01 -5.68 1.45
C THR A 147 13.22 -5.20 0.64
N ALA A 148 13.91 -4.22 1.17
CA ALA A 148 15.24 -3.77 0.79
C ALA A 148 15.84 -3.02 1.97
N SER A 149 17.17 -2.79 1.97
CA SER A 149 17.82 -1.99 3.02
C SER A 149 17.21 -0.59 3.14
N SER A 150 17.26 0.01 4.33
CA SER A 150 16.73 1.37 4.56
C SER A 150 17.38 2.38 3.64
N GLU A 151 18.69 2.23 3.41
CA GLU A 151 19.48 3.10 2.54
C GLU A 151 19.05 3.00 1.08
N ASP A 152 18.84 1.78 0.56
CA ASP A 152 18.38 1.60 -0.83
C ASP A 152 16.99 2.19 -1.04
N ARG A 153 16.08 1.94 -0.09
CA ARG A 153 14.72 2.49 -0.14
C ARG A 153 14.72 4.02 -0.06
N ALA A 154 15.54 4.58 0.83
CA ALA A 154 15.71 6.02 0.97
C ALA A 154 16.33 6.64 -0.28
N ARG A 155 17.31 5.97 -0.90
CA ARG A 155 17.94 6.43 -2.16
C ARG A 155 16.92 6.49 -3.30
N ARG A 156 16.09 5.43 -3.47
CA ARG A 156 15.02 5.41 -4.48
C ARG A 156 14.04 6.57 -4.26
N ARG A 157 13.61 6.76 -3.00
CA ARG A 157 12.66 7.82 -2.64
C ARG A 157 13.24 9.21 -2.79
N TRP A 158 14.50 9.41 -2.41
CA TRP A 158 15.21 10.68 -2.55
C TRP A 158 15.35 11.08 -4.03
N LEU A 159 15.72 10.14 -4.90
CA LEU A 159 15.79 10.40 -6.35
C LEU A 159 14.43 10.81 -6.92
N GLU A 160 13.35 10.09 -6.57
CA GLU A 160 11.98 10.46 -6.99
C GLU A 160 11.59 11.88 -6.54
N GLN A 161 11.98 12.28 -5.33
CA GLN A 161 11.68 13.62 -4.80
C GLN A 161 12.51 14.69 -5.50
N LYS A 162 13.79 14.42 -5.79
CA LYS A 162 14.65 15.32 -6.57
C LYS A 162 14.14 15.51 -8.01
N GLU A 163 13.69 14.46 -8.67
CA GLU A 163 13.08 14.55 -10.01
C GLU A 163 11.80 15.42 -10.02
N ARG A 164 11.08 15.45 -8.90
CA ARG A 164 9.92 16.35 -8.70
C ARG A 164 10.29 17.76 -8.28
N GLY A 165 11.60 18.11 -8.22
CA GLY A 165 12.09 19.43 -7.85
C GLY A 165 12.02 19.74 -6.36
N MET A 166 11.87 18.71 -5.49
CA MET A 166 11.85 18.92 -4.04
C MET A 166 13.27 19.17 -3.52
N ASP A 167 13.42 20.15 -2.63
CA ASP A 167 14.69 20.43 -1.96
C ASP A 167 14.76 19.66 -0.62
N VAL A 168 15.23 18.41 -0.72
CA VAL A 168 15.38 17.49 0.41
C VAL A 168 16.74 16.81 0.35
N THR A 169 17.31 16.52 1.52
CA THR A 169 18.55 15.75 1.64
C THR A 169 18.26 14.26 1.74
N PHE A 170 19.27 13.44 1.43
CA PHE A 170 19.16 11.98 1.59
C PHE A 170 18.93 11.60 3.05
N GLU A 171 19.61 12.25 3.98
CA GLU A 171 19.54 12.03 5.43
C GLU A 171 18.13 12.31 5.97
N GLU A 172 17.49 13.38 5.51
CA GLU A 172 16.10 13.69 5.88
C GLU A 172 15.13 12.61 5.41
N VAL A 173 15.28 12.15 4.17
CA VAL A 173 14.44 11.09 3.61
C VAL A 173 14.67 9.78 4.34
N LEU A 174 15.92 9.39 4.62
CA LEU A 174 16.27 8.18 5.37
C LEU A 174 15.64 8.22 6.76
N ALA A 175 15.85 9.28 7.52
CA ALA A 175 15.31 9.43 8.87
C ALA A 175 13.76 9.41 8.88
N ALA A 176 13.12 10.02 7.88
CA ALA A 176 11.67 10.00 7.77
C ALA A 176 11.13 8.58 7.48
N MET A 177 11.84 7.82 6.63
CA MET A 177 11.45 6.45 6.31
C MET A 177 11.67 5.49 7.49
N GLU A 178 12.76 5.60 8.22
CA GLU A 178 13.03 4.80 9.41
C GLU A 178 11.99 5.06 10.51
N ARG A 179 11.65 6.33 10.75
CA ARG A 179 10.57 6.68 11.69
C ARG A 179 9.24 6.04 11.27
N ARG A 180 8.91 6.08 9.99
CA ARG A 180 7.68 5.48 9.48
C ARG A 180 7.66 3.97 9.62
N ASP A 181 8.77 3.29 9.29
CA ASP A 181 8.87 1.84 9.40
C ASP A 181 8.78 1.39 10.87
N ALA A 182 9.39 2.16 11.79
CA ALA A 182 9.25 1.93 13.23
C ALA A 182 7.79 2.08 13.69
N GLN A 183 7.09 3.13 13.23
CA GLN A 183 5.67 3.32 13.52
C GLN A 183 4.80 2.19 12.94
N ASP A 184 5.02 1.80 11.67
CA ASP A 184 4.28 0.73 11.01
C ASP A 184 4.48 -0.62 11.74
N SER A 185 5.70 -0.89 12.23
CA SER A 185 6.04 -2.13 12.95
C SER A 185 5.56 -2.15 14.41
N ALA A 186 5.49 -1.00 15.06
CA ALA A 186 5.07 -0.86 16.46
C ALA A 186 3.54 -0.77 16.65
N ARG A 187 2.74 -0.78 15.57
CA ARG A 187 1.28 -0.72 15.66
C ARG A 187 0.74 -1.85 16.52
N ALA A 188 -0.16 -1.52 17.45
CA ALA A 188 -0.88 -2.53 18.24
C ALA A 188 -1.81 -3.37 17.36
N ALA A 189 -2.45 -2.73 16.37
CA ALA A 189 -3.32 -3.39 15.40
C ALA A 189 -2.58 -3.49 14.04
N ALA A 190 -2.48 -4.71 13.51
CA ALA A 190 -1.92 -5.00 12.19
C ALA A 190 -0.49 -4.41 11.98
N PRO A 191 0.49 -4.80 12.81
CA PRO A 191 1.88 -4.37 12.65
C PRO A 191 2.46 -4.83 11.31
N LEU A 192 3.39 -4.03 10.78
CA LEU A 192 4.18 -4.43 9.62
C LEU A 192 5.08 -5.62 9.98
N LYS A 193 4.71 -6.80 9.51
CA LYS A 193 5.49 -8.04 9.68
C LYS A 193 5.13 -9.03 8.56
N PRO A 194 6.06 -9.90 8.17
CA PRO A 194 5.73 -10.95 7.21
C PRO A 194 4.66 -11.90 7.77
N ALA A 195 3.76 -12.38 6.93
CA ALA A 195 2.89 -13.50 7.27
C ALA A 195 3.74 -14.76 7.44
N PRO A 196 3.34 -15.74 8.29
CA PRO A 196 4.14 -16.94 8.54
C PRO A 196 4.43 -17.76 7.27
N ASP A 197 3.55 -17.70 6.28
CA ASP A 197 3.62 -18.37 4.99
C ASP A 197 4.04 -17.45 3.84
N ALA A 198 4.51 -16.24 4.15
CA ALA A 198 4.98 -15.31 3.12
C ALA A 198 6.37 -15.67 2.59
N VAL A 199 6.54 -15.56 1.28
CA VAL A 199 7.85 -15.60 0.64
C VAL A 199 8.54 -14.26 0.87
N LEU A 200 9.70 -14.29 1.54
CA LEU A 200 10.52 -13.10 1.75
C LEU A 200 11.36 -12.83 0.50
N VAL A 201 11.22 -11.65 -0.08
CA VAL A 201 12.01 -11.21 -1.25
C VAL A 201 12.76 -9.93 -0.93
N ASP A 202 14.07 -10.05 -0.82
CA ASP A 202 14.98 -8.91 -0.64
C ASP A 202 15.43 -8.40 -2.00
N THR A 203 15.21 -7.11 -2.25
CA THR A 203 15.59 -6.40 -3.47
C THR A 203 16.70 -5.36 -3.25
N THR A 204 17.46 -5.49 -2.15
CA THR A 204 18.64 -4.65 -1.90
C THR A 204 19.62 -4.76 -3.07
N GLY A 205 20.07 -3.63 -3.58
CA GLY A 205 20.98 -3.55 -4.73
C GLY A 205 20.38 -3.95 -6.09
N CYS A 206 19.11 -4.38 -6.14
CA CYS A 206 18.48 -4.75 -7.41
C CYS A 206 18.02 -3.53 -8.21
N THR A 207 18.14 -3.63 -9.51
CA THR A 207 17.39 -2.79 -10.45
C THR A 207 15.91 -3.15 -10.40
N LEU A 208 15.05 -2.28 -10.94
CA LEU A 208 13.62 -2.56 -11.02
C LEU A 208 13.33 -3.83 -11.83
N GLU A 209 14.05 -4.03 -12.94
CA GLU A 209 13.88 -5.18 -13.82
C GLU A 209 14.24 -6.50 -13.13
N GLU A 210 15.35 -6.53 -12.39
CA GLU A 210 15.76 -7.68 -11.59
C GLU A 210 14.75 -8.00 -10.49
N ALA A 211 14.23 -6.97 -9.81
CA ALA A 211 13.21 -7.14 -8.79
C ALA A 211 11.89 -7.71 -9.38
N ILE A 212 11.45 -7.21 -10.53
CA ILE A 212 10.29 -7.73 -11.27
C ILE A 212 10.55 -9.19 -11.68
N GLY A 213 11.75 -9.52 -12.16
CA GLY A 213 12.13 -10.88 -12.56
C GLY A 213 12.05 -11.85 -11.37
N ARG A 214 12.57 -11.47 -10.19
CA ARG A 214 12.49 -12.28 -8.97
C ARG A 214 11.04 -12.54 -8.56
N ILE A 215 10.20 -11.51 -8.54
CA ILE A 215 8.79 -11.67 -8.17
C ILE A 215 8.03 -12.51 -9.19
N SER A 216 8.31 -12.33 -10.49
CA SER A 216 7.71 -13.16 -11.54
C SER A 216 8.05 -14.64 -11.35
N ALA A 217 9.30 -14.96 -11.05
CA ALA A 217 9.72 -16.34 -10.79
C ALA A 217 8.99 -16.94 -9.57
N VAL A 218 8.85 -16.16 -8.48
CA VAL A 218 8.09 -16.61 -7.29
C VAL A 218 6.62 -16.87 -7.63
N ILE A 219 5.99 -16.00 -8.41
CA ILE A 219 4.58 -16.17 -8.81
C ILE A 219 4.41 -17.42 -9.68
N GLN A 220 5.27 -17.60 -10.68
CA GLN A 220 5.23 -18.78 -11.56
C GLN A 220 5.42 -20.09 -10.79
N GLU A 221 6.41 -20.13 -9.88
CA GLU A 221 6.67 -21.30 -9.04
C GLU A 221 5.49 -21.67 -8.13
N LYS A 222 4.86 -20.66 -7.51
CA LYS A 222 3.84 -20.91 -6.47
C LYS A 222 2.43 -21.05 -7.02
N LEU A 223 2.09 -20.36 -8.09
CA LEU A 223 0.72 -20.38 -8.64
C LEU A 223 0.61 -21.20 -9.93
N HIS A 224 1.73 -21.60 -10.53
CA HIS A 224 1.77 -22.36 -11.80
C HIS A 224 1.04 -21.63 -12.94
N VAL A 225 1.15 -20.29 -12.99
CA VAL A 225 0.50 -19.40 -13.96
C VAL A 225 1.51 -18.63 -14.80
#